data_97749a5eb358facc96e04a591c2788ca
#
_entry.id   97749a5eb358facc96e04a591c2788ca
#
_cell.length_a   1.000
_cell.length_b   1.000
_cell.length_c   1.000
_cell.angle_alpha   90.00
_cell.angle_beta   90.00
_cell.angle_gamma   90.00
#
_symmetry.space_group_name_H-M   'P 1'
#
loop_
_entity.id
_entity.type
_entity.pdbx_description
1 polymer ?
#
loop_
_entity_poly.entity_id
_entity_poly.type
_entity_poly.pdbx_seq_one_letter_code
_entity_poly.pdbx_strand_id
1 'polypeptide(L)'
;IDDFKLINDIYGHASGDKALQILAESMRKFFPDHAVLGRNGGDEFCIFLPDCTCKEAEEKLVQFTKQKRFFVYEGEERAFNISLGYAEYPVHAKSQLQLMHCADAALYEVKLRGKKGSLVYDEGFDPEVRTQLGFALRDISENLPGAFIIYKADYTDDEILFANSEL
;
A
#
# COMPACT_ATOMS: atom_id res chain seq x y z
N ILE A 1 -4.19 3.07 -3.18
CA ILE A 1 -5.12 2.52 -4.18
C ILE A 1 -4.47 1.32 -4.85
N ASP A 2 -5.19 0.20 -4.93
CA ASP A 2 -4.67 -0.99 -5.58
C ASP A 2 -4.61 -0.80 -7.09
N ASP A 3 -3.48 -1.19 -7.68
CA ASP A 3 -3.24 -1.14 -9.13
C ASP A 3 -3.43 0.25 -9.76
N PHE A 4 -3.11 1.31 -9.02
CA PHE A 4 -3.31 2.69 -9.47
C PHE A 4 -2.57 3.01 -10.77
N LYS A 5 -1.35 2.48 -10.94
CA LYS A 5 -0.63 2.58 -12.22
C LYS A 5 -1.45 2.02 -13.36
N LEU A 6 -2.04 0.83 -13.18
CA LEU A 6 -2.87 0.19 -14.21
C LEU A 6 -4.11 1.04 -14.54
N ILE A 7 -4.71 1.73 -13.55
CA ILE A 7 -5.80 2.68 -13.81
C ILE A 7 -5.32 3.79 -14.75
N ASN A 8 -4.15 4.38 -14.46
CA ASN A 8 -3.58 5.42 -15.31
C ASN A 8 -3.24 4.90 -16.72
N ASP A 9 -2.63 3.73 -16.82
CA ASP A 9 -2.17 3.16 -18.09
C ASP A 9 -3.34 2.77 -19.00
N ILE A 10 -4.45 2.24 -18.45
CA ILE A 10 -5.61 1.79 -19.22
C ILE A 10 -6.61 2.92 -19.46
N TYR A 11 -6.90 3.73 -18.43
CA TYR A 11 -8.00 4.71 -18.45
C TYR A 11 -7.53 6.16 -18.48
N GLY A 12 -6.22 6.38 -18.49
CA GLY A 12 -5.59 7.71 -18.52
C GLY A 12 -5.52 8.39 -17.15
N HIS A 13 -4.61 9.36 -17.02
CA HIS A 13 -4.38 10.10 -15.77
C HIS A 13 -5.61 10.80 -15.21
N ALA A 14 -6.51 11.29 -16.06
CA ALA A 14 -7.77 11.91 -15.62
C ALA A 14 -8.64 10.93 -14.81
N SER A 15 -8.65 9.64 -15.18
CA SER A 15 -9.35 8.59 -14.42
C SER A 15 -8.66 8.26 -13.10
N GLY A 16 -7.33 8.27 -13.10
CA GLY A 16 -6.55 8.14 -11.86
C GLY A 16 -6.82 9.30 -10.90
N ASP A 17 -6.81 10.55 -11.39
CA ASP A 17 -7.15 11.73 -10.58
C ASP A 17 -8.58 11.61 -10.02
N LYS A 18 -9.51 11.09 -10.80
CA LYS A 18 -10.87 10.85 -10.32
C LYS A 18 -10.93 9.80 -9.22
N ALA A 19 -10.19 8.70 -9.36
CA ALA A 19 -10.09 7.67 -8.32
C ALA A 19 -9.51 8.24 -7.01
N LEU A 20 -8.48 9.09 -7.10
CA LEU A 20 -7.90 9.79 -5.94
C LEU A 20 -8.93 10.71 -5.26
N GLN A 21 -9.69 11.49 -6.03
CA GLN A 21 -10.74 12.37 -5.50
C GLN A 21 -11.83 11.55 -4.79
N ILE A 22 -12.31 10.47 -5.40
CA ILE A 22 -13.34 9.59 -4.83
C ILE A 22 -12.84 8.97 -3.52
N LEU A 23 -11.58 8.51 -3.46
CA LEU A 23 -11.03 8.00 -2.21
C LEU A 23 -10.97 9.08 -1.14
N ALA A 24 -10.44 10.27 -1.45
CA ALA A 24 -10.37 11.38 -0.51
C ALA A 24 -11.74 11.78 0.04
N GLU A 25 -12.76 11.84 -0.82
CA GLU A 25 -14.13 12.12 -0.41
C GLU A 25 -14.72 11.00 0.46
N SER A 26 -14.47 9.74 0.10
CA SER A 26 -14.94 8.62 0.90
C SER A 26 -14.30 8.58 2.27
N MET A 27 -13.01 8.96 2.39
CA MET A 27 -12.33 9.11 3.67
C MET A 27 -13.00 10.19 4.53
N ARG A 28 -13.22 11.39 3.99
CA ARG A 28 -13.85 12.50 4.70
C ARG A 28 -15.27 12.18 5.20
N LYS A 29 -16.02 11.38 4.43
CA LYS A 29 -17.39 10.99 4.80
C LYS A 29 -17.44 9.87 5.83
N PHE A 30 -16.40 9.01 5.85
CA PHE A 30 -16.42 7.79 6.65
C PHE A 30 -15.76 7.98 8.02
N PHE A 31 -14.67 8.73 8.08
CA PHE A 31 -13.92 8.93 9.31
C PHE A 31 -14.44 10.15 10.08
N PRO A 32 -14.32 10.15 11.44
CA PRO A 32 -14.81 11.26 12.26
C PRO A 32 -14.00 12.54 12.01
N ASP A 33 -14.58 13.70 12.35
CA ASP A 33 -13.99 15.02 12.13
C ASP A 33 -12.63 15.22 12.83
N HIS A 34 -12.36 14.50 13.91
CA HIS A 34 -11.09 14.56 14.63
C HIS A 34 -9.99 13.67 14.01
N ALA A 35 -10.33 12.86 13.01
CA ALA A 35 -9.32 12.11 12.25
C ALA A 35 -8.51 13.05 11.38
N VAL A 36 -7.18 12.86 11.38
CA VAL A 36 -6.30 13.58 10.45
C VAL A 36 -6.13 12.76 9.19
N LEU A 37 -6.56 13.31 8.08
CA LEU A 37 -6.49 12.68 6.77
C LEU A 37 -5.42 13.36 5.92
N GLY A 38 -4.50 12.58 5.36
CA GLY A 38 -3.40 13.07 4.55
C GLY A 38 -3.21 12.26 3.27
N ARG A 39 -2.47 12.84 2.33
CA ARG A 39 -1.94 12.15 1.14
C ARG A 39 -0.43 12.33 1.11
N ASN A 40 0.31 11.23 1.15
CA ASN A 40 1.78 11.24 1.18
C ASN A 40 2.39 11.49 -0.21
N GLY A 41 1.64 11.24 -1.28
CA GLY A 41 2.07 11.35 -2.66
C GLY A 41 1.49 10.23 -3.51
N GLY A 42 1.56 10.35 -4.83
CA GLY A 42 1.04 9.33 -5.73
C GLY A 42 -0.38 8.87 -5.36
N ASP A 43 -0.54 7.60 -5.06
CA ASP A 43 -1.79 6.95 -4.65
C ASP A 43 -1.84 6.60 -3.14
N GLU A 44 -0.90 7.10 -2.35
CA GLU A 44 -0.78 6.82 -0.93
C GLU A 44 -1.50 7.85 -0.07
N PHE A 45 -2.40 7.37 0.76
CA PHE A 45 -3.13 8.15 1.75
C PHE A 45 -2.82 7.66 3.15
N CYS A 46 -2.90 8.55 4.13
CA CYS A 46 -2.76 8.22 5.53
C CYS A 46 -3.98 8.71 6.33
N ILE A 47 -4.29 7.96 7.38
CA ILE A 47 -5.35 8.27 8.33
C ILE A 47 -4.74 8.15 9.72
N PHE A 48 -4.79 9.21 10.49
CA PHE A 48 -4.41 9.18 11.89
C PHE A 48 -5.67 9.34 12.74
N LEU A 49 -5.91 8.37 13.62
CA LEU A 49 -7.04 8.34 14.54
C LEU A 49 -6.52 8.60 15.96
N PRO A 50 -6.65 9.83 16.48
CA PRO A 50 -6.26 10.13 17.86
C PRO A 50 -7.08 9.30 18.85
N ASP A 51 -6.46 8.92 19.98
CA ASP A 51 -7.10 8.23 21.10
C ASP A 51 -7.92 7.00 20.70
N CYS A 52 -7.42 6.25 19.70
CA CYS A 52 -8.08 5.07 19.15
C CYS A 52 -7.08 3.90 19.07
N THR A 53 -7.42 2.80 19.71
CA THR A 53 -6.63 1.57 19.62
C THR A 53 -6.88 0.83 18.29
N CYS A 54 -5.92 -0.02 17.88
CA CYS A 54 -6.11 -0.87 16.70
C CYS A 54 -7.37 -1.74 16.81
N LYS A 55 -7.66 -2.25 18.01
CA LYS A 55 -8.84 -3.07 18.26
C LYS A 55 -10.15 -2.31 18.05
N GLU A 56 -10.22 -1.04 18.47
CA GLU A 56 -11.39 -0.18 18.28
C GLU A 56 -11.54 0.24 16.81
N ALA A 57 -10.42 0.42 16.11
CA ALA A 57 -10.42 0.81 14.70
C ALA A 57 -10.74 -0.34 13.74
N GLU A 58 -10.44 -1.60 14.12
CA GLU A 58 -10.42 -2.77 13.23
C GLU A 58 -11.70 -2.92 12.41
N GLU A 59 -12.85 -2.98 13.08
CA GLU A 59 -14.14 -3.17 12.38
C GLU A 59 -14.40 -2.04 11.38
N LYS A 60 -14.15 -0.81 11.78
CA LYS A 60 -14.29 0.38 10.94
C LYS A 60 -13.36 0.34 9.72
N LEU A 61 -12.10 -0.04 9.91
CA LEU A 61 -11.12 -0.14 8.84
C LEU A 61 -11.47 -1.27 7.85
N VAL A 62 -11.90 -2.42 8.36
CA VAL A 62 -12.42 -3.52 7.54
C VAL A 62 -13.65 -3.09 6.74
N GLN A 63 -14.59 -2.38 7.34
CA GLN A 63 -15.77 -1.86 6.62
C GLN A 63 -15.36 -0.83 5.57
N PHE A 64 -14.41 0.04 5.86
CA PHE A 64 -13.92 1.03 4.91
C PHE A 64 -13.26 0.38 3.69
N THR A 65 -12.43 -0.65 3.87
CA THR A 65 -11.79 -1.35 2.74
C THR A 65 -12.81 -2.11 1.87
N LYS A 66 -13.91 -2.59 2.45
CA LYS A 66 -14.98 -3.29 1.72
C LYS A 66 -15.93 -2.38 0.94
N GLN A 67 -15.87 -1.06 1.14
CA GLN A 67 -16.71 -0.14 0.36
C GLN A 67 -16.39 -0.24 -1.12
N LYS A 68 -17.43 -0.36 -1.92
CA LYS A 68 -17.30 -0.31 -3.39
C LYS A 68 -17.07 1.13 -3.83
N ARG A 69 -16.05 1.34 -4.65
CA ARG A 69 -15.67 2.65 -5.23
C ARG A 69 -15.59 2.53 -6.73
N PHE A 70 -16.15 3.51 -7.43
CA PHE A 70 -16.22 3.50 -8.88
C PHE A 70 -15.87 4.89 -9.42
N PHE A 71 -15.15 4.91 -10.53
CA PHE A 71 -15.05 6.08 -11.40
C PHE A 71 -15.73 5.80 -12.72
N VAL A 72 -16.10 6.83 -13.47
CA VAL A 72 -16.74 6.69 -14.78
C VAL A 72 -15.70 6.88 -15.87
N TYR A 73 -15.63 5.94 -16.80
CA TYR A 73 -14.82 6.00 -18.01
C TYR A 73 -15.66 5.61 -19.22
N GLU A 74 -15.75 6.48 -20.22
CA GLU A 74 -16.58 6.29 -21.44
C GLU A 74 -18.05 5.91 -21.14
N GLY A 75 -18.61 6.51 -20.09
CA GLY A 75 -20.00 6.28 -19.67
C GLY A 75 -20.21 5.01 -18.83
N GLU A 76 -19.17 4.21 -18.57
CA GLU A 76 -19.25 3.00 -17.77
C GLU A 76 -18.56 3.16 -16.41
N GLU A 77 -19.14 2.54 -15.38
CA GLU A 77 -18.55 2.48 -14.05
C GLU A 77 -17.40 1.47 -14.02
N ARG A 78 -16.24 1.91 -13.53
CA ARG A 78 -15.06 1.09 -13.32
C ARG A 78 -14.72 1.07 -11.83
N ALA A 79 -14.72 -0.13 -11.25
CA ALA A 79 -14.42 -0.31 -9.84
C ALA A 79 -12.92 -0.22 -9.57
N PHE A 80 -12.56 0.32 -8.40
CA PHE A 80 -11.22 0.21 -7.85
C PHE A 80 -11.25 -0.18 -6.38
N ASN A 81 -10.16 -0.76 -5.91
CA ASN A 81 -10.01 -1.24 -4.55
C ASN A 81 -8.89 -0.51 -3.83
N ILE A 82 -8.85 -0.71 -2.53
CA ILE A 82 -7.78 -0.21 -1.66
C ILE A 82 -7.26 -1.31 -0.75
N SER A 83 -6.00 -1.20 -0.41
CA SER A 83 -5.36 -1.95 0.66
C SER A 83 -4.97 -1.02 1.78
N LEU A 84 -5.01 -1.49 3.03
CA LEU A 84 -4.76 -0.68 4.20
C LEU A 84 -3.93 -1.46 5.22
N GLY A 85 -2.81 -0.88 5.66
CA GLY A 85 -2.04 -1.36 6.80
C GLY A 85 -2.18 -0.38 7.95
N TYR A 86 -2.22 -0.84 9.20
CA TYR A 86 -2.36 0.04 10.34
C TYR A 86 -1.56 -0.45 11.55
N ALA A 87 -1.15 0.50 12.38
CA ALA A 87 -0.38 0.27 13.59
C ALA A 87 -0.82 1.23 14.70
N GLU A 88 -0.47 0.90 15.93
CA GLU A 88 -0.86 1.64 17.15
C GLU A 88 0.36 2.16 17.88
N TYR A 89 0.28 3.41 18.32
CA TYR A 89 1.22 4.00 19.26
C TYR A 89 0.61 4.00 20.68
N PRO A 90 1.37 3.66 21.71
CA PRO A 90 2.80 3.28 21.72
C PRO A 90 3.06 1.75 21.61
N VAL A 91 2.05 0.95 21.26
CA VAL A 91 2.12 -0.52 21.28
C VAL A 91 3.14 -1.05 20.27
N HIS A 92 3.01 -0.62 19.01
CA HIS A 92 3.84 -1.10 17.90
C HIS A 92 5.03 -0.17 17.59
N ALA A 93 5.02 1.05 18.12
CA ALA A 93 6.03 2.04 17.76
C ALA A 93 6.28 3.02 18.92
N LYS A 94 7.51 3.58 18.97
CA LYS A 94 7.92 4.60 19.95
C LYS A 94 8.15 5.97 19.32
N SER A 95 8.00 6.10 18.03
CA SER A 95 8.14 7.35 17.28
C SER A 95 7.19 7.37 16.08
N GLN A 96 6.92 8.56 15.55
CA GLN A 96 6.12 8.75 14.34
C GLN A 96 6.70 7.97 13.15
N LEU A 97 8.01 8.06 12.94
CA LEU A 97 8.66 7.35 11.83
C LEU A 97 8.48 5.84 11.95
N GLN A 98 8.68 5.30 13.15
CA GLN A 98 8.48 3.87 13.40
C GLN A 98 7.01 3.46 13.20
N LEU A 99 6.05 4.30 13.62
CA LEU A 99 4.61 4.04 13.43
C LEU A 99 4.26 3.94 11.95
N MET A 100 4.79 4.84 11.13
CA MET A 100 4.61 4.80 9.68
C MET A 100 5.22 3.53 9.07
N HIS A 101 6.44 3.15 9.48
CA HIS A 101 7.07 1.91 9.01
C HIS A 101 6.25 0.66 9.38
N CYS A 102 5.70 0.60 10.59
CA CYS A 102 4.84 -0.51 10.99
C CYS A 102 3.57 -0.59 10.14
N ALA A 103 2.93 0.54 9.88
CA ALA A 103 1.75 0.59 9.01
C ALA A 103 2.08 0.19 7.57
N ASP A 104 3.23 0.62 7.04
CA ASP A 104 3.70 0.24 5.70
C ASP A 104 4.02 -1.25 5.60
N ALA A 105 4.63 -1.84 6.64
CA ALA A 105 4.88 -3.28 6.68
C ALA A 105 3.56 -4.08 6.63
N ALA A 106 2.56 -3.65 7.41
CA ALA A 106 1.23 -4.25 7.37
C ALA A 106 0.55 -4.08 6.01
N LEU A 107 0.64 -2.90 5.38
CA LEU A 107 0.11 -2.65 4.04
C LEU A 107 0.77 -3.55 2.98
N TYR A 108 2.09 -3.73 3.09
CA TYR A 108 2.80 -4.62 2.19
C TYR A 108 2.32 -6.05 2.31
N GLU A 109 2.09 -6.53 3.53
CA GLU A 109 1.54 -7.86 3.78
C GLU A 109 0.12 -8.02 3.19
N VAL A 110 -0.75 -7.00 3.28
CA VAL A 110 -2.06 -7.00 2.58
C VAL A 110 -1.87 -7.18 1.08
N LYS A 111 -0.91 -6.46 0.48
CA LYS A 111 -0.62 -6.55 -0.95
C LYS A 111 -0.12 -7.95 -1.36
N LEU A 112 0.70 -8.59 -0.53
CA LEU A 112 1.17 -9.97 -0.75
C LEU A 112 0.04 -10.99 -0.67
N ARG A 113 -0.93 -10.79 0.23
CA ARG A 113 -2.10 -11.68 0.39
C ARG A 113 -3.20 -11.49 -0.65
N GLY A 114 -2.95 -10.71 -1.69
CA GLY A 114 -3.88 -10.54 -2.80
C GLY A 114 -4.64 -9.22 -2.79
N LYS A 115 -4.21 -8.24 -1.98
CA LYS A 115 -4.81 -6.89 -1.91
C LYS A 115 -6.23 -6.88 -1.34
N LYS A 116 -6.95 -5.74 -1.43
CA LYS A 116 -8.38 -5.58 -1.08
C LYS A 116 -8.71 -5.91 0.37
N GLY A 117 -7.92 -5.43 1.31
CA GLY A 117 -8.14 -5.70 2.72
C GLY A 117 -7.42 -4.74 3.64
N SER A 118 -7.47 -5.08 4.92
CA SER A 118 -6.74 -4.36 5.96
C SER A 118 -6.08 -5.32 6.92
N LEU A 119 -4.88 -4.99 7.40
CA LEU A 119 -4.16 -5.73 8.43
C LEU A 119 -3.59 -4.78 9.47
N VAL A 120 -3.66 -5.19 10.74
CA VAL A 120 -2.87 -4.61 11.81
C VAL A 120 -1.41 -5.07 11.67
N TYR A 121 -0.48 -4.21 12.06
CA TYR A 121 0.92 -4.57 12.13
C TYR A 121 1.14 -5.72 13.14
N ASP A 122 1.97 -6.66 12.75
CA ASP A 122 2.47 -7.74 13.59
C ASP A 122 4.00 -7.79 13.47
N GLU A 123 4.70 -8.06 14.57
CA GLU A 123 6.17 -8.14 14.57
C GLU A 123 6.71 -9.21 13.61
N GLY A 124 5.90 -10.21 13.27
CA GLY A 124 6.22 -11.21 12.25
C GLY A 124 6.18 -10.69 10.80
N PHE A 125 5.73 -9.44 10.57
CA PHE A 125 5.80 -8.77 9.26
C PHE A 125 7.15 -8.10 9.02
N ASP A 126 8.21 -8.66 9.57
CA ASP A 126 9.54 -8.06 9.64
C ASP A 126 10.10 -7.70 8.24
N PRO A 127 10.70 -6.50 8.12
CA PRO A 127 11.51 -6.13 6.95
C PRO A 127 12.68 -7.07 6.67
N GLU A 128 13.15 -7.85 7.65
CA GLU A 128 14.15 -8.90 7.43
C GLU A 128 13.65 -10.03 6.51
N VAL A 129 12.34 -10.28 6.45
CA VAL A 129 11.76 -11.19 5.43
C VAL A 129 11.95 -10.59 4.02
N ARG A 130 11.91 -9.28 3.85
CA ARG A 130 12.33 -8.60 2.61
C ARG A 130 13.78 -8.90 2.27
N THR A 131 14.65 -8.85 3.28
CA THR A 131 16.08 -9.15 3.13
C THR A 131 16.28 -10.64 2.83
N GLN A 132 15.57 -11.53 3.52
CA GLN A 132 15.64 -12.97 3.26
C GLN A 132 15.07 -13.37 1.89
N LEU A 133 13.96 -12.75 1.44
CA LEU A 133 13.49 -12.93 0.04
C LEU A 133 14.51 -12.37 -0.96
N GLY A 134 15.14 -11.24 -0.66
CA GLY A 134 16.22 -10.66 -1.45
C GLY A 134 17.45 -11.60 -1.51
N PHE A 135 17.81 -12.23 -0.40
CA PHE A 135 18.88 -13.23 -0.35
C PHE A 135 18.50 -14.51 -1.10
N ALA A 136 17.28 -15.03 -0.92
CA ALA A 136 16.81 -16.21 -1.64
C ALA A 136 16.71 -15.96 -3.15
N LEU A 137 16.25 -14.78 -3.59
CA LEU A 137 16.25 -14.37 -4.98
C LEU A 137 17.67 -14.20 -5.52
N ARG A 138 18.60 -13.68 -4.72
CA ARG A 138 20.01 -13.58 -5.09
C ARG A 138 20.65 -14.95 -5.28
N ASP A 139 20.46 -15.88 -4.35
CA ASP A 139 20.98 -17.25 -4.44
C ASP A 139 20.41 -18.00 -5.66
N ILE A 140 19.12 -17.82 -5.94
CA ILE A 140 18.48 -18.41 -7.13
C ILE A 140 19.06 -17.80 -8.41
N SER A 141 19.17 -16.48 -8.48
CA SER A 141 19.59 -15.76 -9.69
C SER A 141 21.08 -15.94 -10.00
N GLU A 142 21.95 -16.09 -8.99
CA GLU A 142 23.37 -16.40 -9.20
C GLU A 142 23.59 -17.83 -9.72
N ASN A 143 22.62 -18.73 -9.53
CA ASN A 143 22.66 -20.11 -10.03
C ASN A 143 21.85 -20.33 -11.31
N LEU A 144 21.22 -19.28 -11.88
CA LEU A 144 20.55 -19.36 -13.17
C LEU A 144 21.54 -19.02 -14.30
N PRO A 145 21.53 -19.77 -15.41
CA PRO A 145 22.36 -19.44 -16.56
C PRO A 145 21.82 -18.18 -17.26
N GLY A 146 22.69 -17.21 -17.49
CA GLY A 146 22.38 -15.97 -18.20
C GLY A 146 22.28 -14.73 -17.30
N ALA A 147 22.32 -13.56 -17.94
CA ALA A 147 22.21 -12.29 -17.24
C ALA A 147 20.80 -12.08 -16.68
N PHE A 148 20.70 -11.78 -15.40
CA PHE A 148 19.44 -11.61 -14.68
C PHE A 148 19.42 -10.27 -13.92
N ILE A 149 18.39 -9.48 -14.19
CA ILE A 149 18.18 -8.19 -13.55
C ILE A 149 16.79 -8.16 -12.92
N ILE A 150 16.73 -7.80 -11.64
CA ILE A 150 15.48 -7.43 -10.98
C ILE A 150 15.52 -5.92 -10.77
N TYR A 151 14.54 -5.21 -11.32
CA TYR A 151 14.41 -3.78 -11.12
C TYR A 151 13.04 -3.43 -10.59
N LYS A 152 12.99 -2.40 -9.76
CA LYS A 152 11.75 -1.78 -9.34
C LYS A 152 11.40 -0.71 -10.37
N ALA A 153 10.37 -0.95 -11.16
CA ALA A 153 9.82 0.09 -12.02
C ALA A 153 8.92 1.00 -11.19
N ASP A 154 9.35 2.24 -10.98
CA ASP A 154 8.55 3.29 -10.37
C ASP A 154 8.52 4.51 -11.29
N TYR A 155 7.46 5.36 -11.19
CA TYR A 155 7.29 6.52 -12.07
C TYR A 155 8.35 7.61 -11.93
N THR A 156 9.13 7.59 -10.86
CA THR A 156 10.10 8.65 -10.56
C THR A 156 11.56 8.20 -10.59
N ASP A 157 11.84 6.92 -10.33
CA ASP A 157 13.18 6.36 -10.35
C ASP A 157 13.14 4.86 -10.62
N ASP A 158 13.80 4.41 -11.70
CA ASP A 158 14.06 3.01 -11.94
C ASP A 158 15.23 2.57 -11.05
N GLU A 159 14.96 1.78 -10.03
CA GLU A 159 15.97 1.25 -9.12
C GLU A 159 16.28 -0.20 -9.47
N ILE A 160 17.55 -0.47 -9.78
CA ILE A 160 18.02 -1.86 -9.91
C ILE A 160 18.14 -2.45 -8.51
N LEU A 161 17.27 -3.40 -8.19
CA LEU A 161 17.27 -4.08 -6.90
C LEU A 161 18.32 -5.17 -6.82
N PHE A 162 18.62 -5.81 -7.97
CA PHE A 162 19.59 -6.87 -8.07
C PHE A 162 20.03 -7.10 -9.53
N ALA A 163 21.29 -7.43 -9.70
CA ALA A 163 21.85 -7.95 -10.96
C ALA A 163 22.82 -9.09 -10.61
N ASN A 164 22.78 -10.19 -11.36
CA ASN A 164 23.73 -11.28 -11.14
C ASN A 164 25.07 -11.01 -11.79
N SER A 165 26.07 -11.86 -11.47
CA SER A 165 27.46 -11.69 -11.91
C SER A 165 27.72 -11.91 -13.41
N GLU A 166 26.72 -12.35 -14.17
CA GLU A 166 26.82 -12.56 -15.62
C GLU A 166 26.46 -11.31 -16.45
N LEU A 167 26.20 -10.18 -15.79
CA LEU A 167 25.93 -8.89 -16.40
C LEU A 167 27.17 -8.08 -16.54
#